data_e410d40676bce571b5a5192ae0ee458e
#
_entry.id   e410d40676bce571b5a5192ae0ee458e
#
_cell.length_a   1.000
_cell.length_b   1.000
_cell.length_c   1.000
_cell.angle_alpha   90.00
_cell.angle_beta   90.00
_cell.angle_gamma   90.00
#
_symmetry.space_group_name_H-M   'P 1'
#
loop_
_entity.id
_entity.type
_entity.pdbx_description
1 polymer ?
#
loop_
_entity_poly.entity_id
_entity_poly.type
_entity_poly.pdbx_seq_one_letter_code
_entity_poly.pdbx_strand_id
1 'polypeptide(L)'
;MSWPAFLKNYPQGHLVVAVAVDVGADEIGSRRLRGLRDLLHRVIGRMASSNGNFALTVSRAAGFPEILCGFEVQADADALVVLGNARPTERYPGFATQRVFDLDTATEAALGAGLLSDGDIDER
;
A
#
# COMPACT_ATOMS: atom_id res chain seq x y z
N MET A 1 10.48 5.29 5.84
CA MET A 1 10.74 4.86 7.23
C MET A 1 10.27 3.43 7.43
N SER A 2 10.72 2.76 8.49
CA SER A 2 10.28 1.40 8.79
C SER A 2 8.85 1.39 9.37
N TRP A 3 8.17 0.25 9.25
CA TRP A 3 6.83 0.11 9.82
C TRP A 3 6.80 0.29 11.33
N PRO A 4 7.73 -0.32 12.12
CA PRO A 4 7.73 -0.09 13.58
C PRO A 4 7.94 1.37 13.95
N ALA A 5 8.83 2.08 13.25
CA ALA A 5 9.05 3.50 13.49
C ALA A 5 7.80 4.33 13.16
N PHE A 6 7.10 3.97 12.10
CA PHE A 6 5.85 4.64 11.72
C PHE A 6 4.80 4.49 12.82
N LEU A 7 4.57 3.26 13.31
CA LEU A 7 3.59 3.03 14.37
C LEU A 7 3.93 3.78 15.65
N LYS A 8 5.22 3.89 15.98
CA LYS A 8 5.66 4.60 17.17
C LYS A 8 5.44 6.11 17.05
N ASN A 9 5.75 6.68 15.89
CA ASN A 9 5.70 8.13 15.68
C ASN A 9 4.31 8.64 15.31
N TYR A 10 3.48 7.80 14.68
CA TYR A 10 2.16 8.18 14.18
C TYR A 10 1.11 7.15 14.60
N PRO A 11 0.82 7.04 15.92
CA PRO A 11 -0.13 6.02 16.42
C PRO A 11 -1.57 6.21 15.91
N GLN A 12 -1.90 7.40 15.42
CA GLN A 12 -3.19 7.69 14.80
C GLN A 12 -3.02 8.08 13.33
N GLY A 13 -2.09 7.44 12.66
CA GLY A 13 -1.90 7.66 11.23
C GLY A 13 -3.08 7.14 10.38
N HIS A 14 -2.97 7.32 9.08
CA HIS A 14 -3.99 6.91 8.12
C HIS A 14 -3.54 5.64 7.43
N LEU A 15 -4.42 4.64 7.35
CA LEU A 15 -4.09 3.33 6.80
C LEU A 15 -4.82 3.10 5.47
N VAL A 16 -4.09 2.66 4.46
CA VAL A 16 -4.67 2.16 3.21
C VAL A 16 -4.12 0.75 2.98
N VAL A 17 -5.02 -0.21 2.84
CA VAL A 17 -4.68 -1.63 2.72
C VAL A 17 -4.85 -2.07 1.27
N ALA A 18 -3.81 -2.67 0.71
CA ALA A 18 -3.84 -3.26 -0.63
C ALA A 18 -3.95 -4.78 -0.51
N VAL A 19 -5.01 -5.35 -1.07
CA VAL A 19 -5.24 -6.80 -1.06
C VAL A 19 -4.59 -7.43 -2.30
N ALA A 20 -3.76 -8.47 -2.09
CA ALA A 20 -3.06 -9.18 -3.17
C ALA A 20 -3.57 -10.63 -3.25
N VAL A 21 -4.76 -10.81 -3.83
CA VAL A 21 -5.48 -12.08 -3.80
C VAL A 21 -4.78 -13.25 -4.50
N ASP A 22 -3.97 -12.98 -5.52
CA ASP A 22 -3.34 -14.02 -6.34
C ASP A 22 -1.96 -14.45 -5.84
N VAL A 23 -1.60 -14.07 -4.61
CA VAL A 23 -0.29 -14.40 -4.03
C VAL A 23 -0.42 -15.61 -3.12
N GLY A 24 0.40 -16.64 -3.38
CA GLY A 24 0.39 -17.87 -2.59
C GLY A 24 0.96 -17.68 -1.19
N ALA A 25 0.71 -18.70 -0.34
CA ALA A 25 1.18 -18.71 1.06
C ALA A 25 2.62 -19.26 1.21
N ASP A 26 3.21 -19.78 0.13
CA ASP A 26 4.55 -20.36 0.14
C ASP A 26 5.65 -19.30 0.10
N GLU A 27 6.91 -19.73 0.05
CA GLU A 27 8.06 -18.83 -0.01
C GLU A 27 8.07 -17.97 -1.27
N ILE A 28 7.68 -18.55 -2.40
CA ILE A 28 7.59 -17.82 -3.67
C ILE A 28 6.53 -16.71 -3.55
N GLY A 29 5.37 -17.03 -2.98
CA GLY A 29 4.32 -16.04 -2.73
C GLY A 29 4.76 -14.95 -1.79
N SER A 30 5.49 -15.27 -0.73
CA SER A 30 6.02 -14.29 0.22
C SER A 30 7.02 -13.35 -0.45
N ARG A 31 7.88 -13.87 -1.31
CA ARG A 31 8.84 -13.08 -2.08
C ARG A 31 8.12 -12.15 -3.05
N ARG A 32 7.10 -12.67 -3.73
CA ARG A 32 6.28 -11.88 -4.64
C ARG A 32 5.54 -10.75 -3.92
N LEU A 33 5.03 -11.03 -2.73
CA LEU A 33 4.33 -10.02 -1.93
C LEU A 33 5.26 -8.87 -1.54
N ARG A 34 6.51 -9.18 -1.15
CA ARG A 34 7.50 -8.15 -0.86
C ARG A 34 7.86 -7.33 -2.11
N GLY A 35 7.95 -7.97 -3.27
CA GLY A 35 8.17 -7.27 -4.54
C GLY A 35 7.03 -6.33 -4.89
N LEU A 36 5.79 -6.75 -4.65
CA LEU A 36 4.61 -5.92 -4.85
C LEU A 36 4.59 -4.73 -3.88
N ARG A 37 5.02 -4.96 -2.63
CA ARG A 37 5.18 -3.88 -1.65
C ARG A 37 6.17 -2.83 -2.17
N ASP A 38 7.31 -3.26 -2.69
CA ASP A 38 8.33 -2.36 -3.21
C ASP A 38 7.84 -1.58 -4.43
N LEU A 39 7.05 -2.24 -5.29
CA LEU A 39 6.40 -1.60 -6.42
C LEU A 39 5.43 -0.50 -5.97
N LEU A 40 4.59 -0.83 -5.00
CA LEU A 40 3.63 0.13 -4.45
C LEU A 40 4.34 1.30 -3.76
N HIS A 41 5.46 1.04 -3.10
CA HIS A 41 6.28 2.09 -2.51
C HIS A 41 6.76 3.08 -3.58
N ARG A 42 7.17 2.59 -4.76
CA ARG A 42 7.55 3.46 -5.87
C ARG A 42 6.38 4.31 -6.37
N VAL A 43 5.20 3.71 -6.48
CA VAL A 43 4.00 4.43 -6.89
C VAL A 43 3.72 5.59 -5.94
N ILE A 44 3.72 5.31 -4.64
CA ILE A 44 3.46 6.32 -3.61
C ILE A 44 4.51 7.44 -3.68
N GLY A 45 5.78 7.08 -3.82
CA GLY A 45 6.86 8.06 -3.92
C GLY A 45 6.79 8.94 -5.16
N ARG A 46 6.12 8.47 -6.21
CA ARG A 46 5.93 9.22 -7.47
C ARG A 46 4.65 10.04 -7.50
N MET A 47 3.72 9.80 -6.58
CA MET A 47 2.53 10.64 -6.46
C MET A 47 2.94 12.01 -5.96
N ALA A 48 2.60 13.03 -6.72
CA ALA A 48 3.05 14.39 -6.44
C ALA A 48 2.53 14.88 -5.10
N SER A 49 3.34 15.63 -4.38
CA SER A 49 3.00 16.42 -3.20
C SER A 49 3.07 15.74 -1.83
N SER A 50 3.63 14.55 -1.71
CA SER A 50 3.79 13.99 -0.38
C SER A 50 4.84 14.77 0.41
N ASN A 51 4.41 15.46 1.46
CA ASN A 51 5.29 16.14 2.41
C ASN A 51 5.32 15.41 3.76
N GLY A 52 4.63 14.28 3.86
CA GLY A 52 4.56 13.48 5.07
C GLY A 52 5.36 12.20 4.95
N ASN A 53 5.58 11.56 6.09
CA ASN A 53 6.20 10.25 6.14
C ASN A 53 5.18 9.17 5.82
N PHE A 54 5.66 8.08 5.24
CA PHE A 54 4.85 6.90 5.02
C PHE A 54 5.71 5.64 5.18
N ALA A 55 5.05 4.52 5.46
CA ALA A 55 5.71 3.23 5.57
C ALA A 55 4.80 2.13 5.06
N LEU A 56 5.39 1.07 4.52
CA LEU A 56 4.67 -0.09 4.03
C LEU A 56 5.17 -1.35 4.73
N THR A 57 4.26 -2.29 4.93
CA THR A 57 4.62 -3.63 5.40
C THR A 57 3.68 -4.65 4.77
N VAL A 58 4.10 -5.92 4.76
CA VAL A 58 3.26 -7.02 4.31
C VAL A 58 2.59 -7.65 5.52
N SER A 59 1.38 -8.19 5.34
CA SER A 59 0.64 -8.82 6.41
C SER A 59 -0.19 -9.99 5.88
N ARG A 60 -0.35 -11.01 6.71
CA ARG A 60 -1.27 -12.12 6.48
C ARG A 60 -2.23 -12.29 7.66
N ALA A 61 -2.30 -11.27 8.53
CA ALA A 61 -3.10 -11.32 9.76
C ALA A 61 -4.60 -11.51 9.50
N ALA A 62 -5.10 -11.04 8.35
CA ALA A 62 -6.50 -11.20 7.96
C ALA A 62 -6.81 -12.55 7.32
N GLY A 63 -5.83 -13.46 7.22
CA GLY A 63 -5.98 -14.78 6.59
C GLY A 63 -5.66 -14.80 5.11
N PHE A 64 -5.27 -13.67 4.51
CA PHE A 64 -4.86 -13.54 3.13
C PHE A 64 -3.80 -12.43 2.99
N PRO A 65 -3.02 -12.43 1.89
CA PRO A 65 -1.92 -11.47 1.75
C PRO A 65 -2.41 -10.05 1.52
N GLU A 66 -1.83 -9.13 2.29
CA GLU A 66 -2.13 -7.70 2.20
C GLU A 66 -0.85 -6.88 2.32
N ILE A 67 -0.88 -5.68 1.75
CA ILE A 67 0.16 -4.67 1.96
C ILE A 67 -0.48 -3.54 2.75
N LEU A 68 0.07 -3.22 3.91
CA LEU A 68 -0.39 -2.13 4.75
C LEU A 68 0.41 -0.88 4.42
N CYS A 69 -0.27 0.19 4.05
CA CYS A 69 0.34 1.48 3.73
C CYS A 69 -0.10 2.49 4.78
N GLY A 70 0.84 2.94 5.63
CA GLY A 70 0.59 3.93 6.67
C GLY A 70 1.07 5.31 6.25
N PHE A 71 0.27 6.34 6.48
CA PHE A 71 0.56 7.71 6.11
C PHE A 71 0.43 8.64 7.30
N GLU A 72 1.37 9.55 7.44
CA GLU A 72 1.29 10.64 8.41
C GLU A 72 0.20 11.63 8.02
N VAL A 73 0.11 11.96 6.74
CA VAL A 73 -0.76 13.02 6.20
C VAL A 73 -1.94 12.39 5.47
N GLN A 74 -3.15 12.80 5.84
CA GLN A 74 -4.38 12.28 5.23
C GLN A 74 -4.43 12.52 3.72
N ALA A 75 -3.94 13.67 3.25
CA ALA A 75 -3.96 13.97 1.82
C ALA A 75 -3.15 12.95 1.00
N ASP A 76 -2.04 12.43 1.56
CA ASP A 76 -1.24 11.40 0.91
C ASP A 76 -2.00 10.07 0.86
N ALA A 77 -2.67 9.71 1.96
CA ALA A 77 -3.54 8.53 1.98
C ALA A 77 -4.68 8.66 0.98
N ASP A 78 -5.31 9.84 0.91
CA ASP A 78 -6.42 10.10 -0.01
C ASP A 78 -5.99 9.96 -1.48
N ALA A 79 -4.76 10.34 -1.82
CA ALA A 79 -4.24 10.16 -3.18
C ALA A 79 -4.20 8.68 -3.56
N LEU A 80 -3.76 7.81 -2.65
CA LEU A 80 -3.77 6.37 -2.88
C LEU A 80 -5.20 5.81 -2.90
N VAL A 81 -6.09 6.34 -2.08
CA VAL A 81 -7.52 5.97 -2.08
C VAL A 81 -8.15 6.23 -3.45
N VAL A 82 -7.87 7.37 -4.05
CA VAL A 82 -8.38 7.71 -5.38
C VAL A 82 -7.79 6.77 -6.44
N LEU A 83 -6.47 6.54 -6.39
CA LEU A 83 -5.80 5.67 -7.37
C LEU A 83 -6.36 4.25 -7.34
N GLY A 84 -6.56 3.68 -6.15
CA GLY A 84 -7.03 2.32 -5.98
C GLY A 84 -8.55 2.16 -5.91
N ASN A 85 -9.29 3.27 -5.94
CA ASN A 85 -10.74 3.27 -5.70
C ASN A 85 -11.07 2.55 -4.39
N ALA A 86 -10.37 2.92 -3.32
CA ALA A 86 -10.45 2.25 -2.04
C ALA A 86 -11.77 2.57 -1.31
N ARG A 87 -12.25 1.58 -0.55
CA ARG A 87 -13.46 1.68 0.25
C ARG A 87 -13.13 1.63 1.74
N PRO A 88 -14.03 2.13 2.62
CA PRO A 88 -13.81 2.06 4.07
C PRO A 88 -13.66 0.63 4.59
N THR A 89 -12.85 0.46 5.63
CA THR A 89 -12.69 -0.79 6.35
C THR A 89 -12.43 -0.52 7.84
N GLU A 90 -12.59 -1.54 8.68
CA GLU A 90 -12.35 -1.45 10.12
C GLU A 90 -11.45 -2.58 10.63
N ARG A 91 -10.73 -3.26 9.75
CA ARG A 91 -9.94 -4.44 10.11
C ARG A 91 -8.76 -4.17 11.05
N TYR A 92 -8.22 -2.97 11.03
CA TYR A 92 -7.02 -2.60 11.79
C TYR A 92 -7.33 -1.40 12.68
N PRO A 93 -7.95 -1.61 13.86
CA PRO A 93 -8.33 -0.50 14.75
C PRO A 93 -7.12 0.30 15.23
N GLY A 94 -7.33 1.55 15.58
CA GLY A 94 -6.29 2.43 16.08
C GLY A 94 -5.82 3.49 15.09
N PHE A 95 -6.17 3.37 13.81
CA PHE A 95 -5.86 4.38 12.80
C PHE A 95 -6.98 5.42 12.70
N ALA A 96 -6.62 6.66 12.35
CA ALA A 96 -7.58 7.73 12.19
C ALA A 96 -8.55 7.44 11.03
N THR A 97 -8.04 6.87 9.95
CA THR A 97 -8.85 6.42 8.82
C THR A 97 -8.31 5.08 8.33
N GLN A 98 -9.18 4.26 7.75
CA GLN A 98 -8.81 3.00 7.14
C GLN A 98 -9.58 2.80 5.84
N ARG A 99 -8.87 2.39 4.79
CA ARG A 99 -9.44 2.09 3.47
C ARG A 99 -8.80 0.83 2.93
N VAL A 100 -9.50 0.12 2.06
CA VAL A 100 -9.01 -1.10 1.42
C VAL A 100 -9.28 -1.07 -0.07
N PHE A 101 -8.32 -1.55 -0.87
CA PHE A 101 -8.47 -1.66 -2.32
C PHE A 101 -7.81 -2.92 -2.84
N ASP A 102 -8.12 -3.25 -4.09
CA ASP A 102 -7.52 -4.36 -4.80
C ASP A 102 -6.22 -3.87 -5.44
N LEU A 103 -5.10 -4.58 -5.19
CA LEU A 103 -3.79 -4.16 -5.69
C LEU A 103 -3.76 -4.07 -7.22
N ASP A 104 -4.44 -5.00 -7.91
CA ASP A 104 -4.49 -5.00 -9.37
C ASP A 104 -5.12 -3.72 -9.92
N THR A 105 -6.19 -3.23 -9.27
CA THR A 105 -6.85 -1.98 -9.66
C THR A 105 -5.89 -0.80 -9.59
N ALA A 106 -5.12 -0.70 -8.50
CA ALA A 106 -4.16 0.38 -8.32
C ALA A 106 -3.00 0.28 -9.31
N THR A 107 -2.54 -0.92 -9.62
CA THR A 107 -1.47 -1.15 -10.59
C THR A 107 -1.89 -0.68 -11.99
N GLU A 108 -3.09 -1.06 -12.42
CA GLU A 108 -3.63 -0.63 -13.71
C GLU A 108 -3.80 0.90 -13.77
N ALA A 109 -4.33 1.50 -12.71
CA ALA A 109 -4.50 2.94 -12.63
C ALA A 109 -3.15 3.67 -12.65
N ALA A 110 -2.13 3.13 -11.98
CA ALA A 110 -0.80 3.70 -11.96
C ALA A 110 -0.12 3.65 -13.32
N LEU A 111 -0.31 2.55 -14.07
CA LEU A 111 0.17 2.44 -15.45
C LEU A 111 -0.49 3.50 -16.34
N GLY A 112 -1.81 3.63 -16.24
CA GLY A 112 -2.56 4.61 -17.03
C GLY A 112 -2.21 6.07 -16.69
N ALA A 113 -1.81 6.34 -15.45
CA ALA A 113 -1.43 7.69 -14.99
C ALA A 113 0.06 8.01 -15.21
N GLY A 114 0.85 7.07 -15.74
CA GLY A 114 2.28 7.28 -15.94
C GLY A 114 3.12 7.14 -14.67
N LEU A 115 2.56 6.64 -13.57
CA LEU A 115 3.27 6.41 -12.31
C LEU A 115 4.08 5.12 -12.34
N LEU A 116 3.73 4.19 -13.23
CA LEU A 116 4.46 2.95 -13.47
C LEU A 116 4.68 2.79 -14.96
N SER A 117 5.76 2.10 -15.32
CA SER A 117 6.06 1.69 -16.70
C SER A 117 6.13 0.16 -16.77
N ASP A 118 6.11 -0.40 -17.97
CA ASP A 118 6.28 -1.84 -18.18
C ASP A 118 7.62 -2.32 -17.62
N GLY A 119 8.66 -1.50 -17.67
CA GLY A 119 9.97 -1.83 -17.08
C GLY A 119 9.91 -1.98 -15.58
N ASP A 120 9.11 -1.19 -14.87
CA ASP A 120 8.93 -1.35 -13.41
C ASP A 120 8.32 -2.70 -13.07
N ILE A 121 7.38 -3.18 -13.87
CA ILE A 121 6.69 -4.44 -13.67
C ILE A 121 7.61 -5.62 -14.02
N ASP A 122 8.37 -5.52 -15.10
CA ASP A 122 9.25 -6.58 -15.57
C ASP A 122 10.44 -6.83 -14.64
N GLU A 123 10.81 -5.86 -13.81
CA GLU A 123 11.90 -6.00 -12.83
C GLU A 123 11.57 -6.90 -11.64
N ARG A 124 10.35 -7.36 -11.52
CA ARG A 124 9.92 -8.18 -10.37
C ARG A 124 10.18 -9.66 -10.57
#